data_c3d8d53a54145e7cb18dee6f4a091614
#
_entry.id   c3d8d53a54145e7cb18dee6f4a091614
#
_cell.length_a   1.000
_cell.length_b   1.000
_cell.length_c   1.000
_cell.angle_alpha   90.00
_cell.angle_beta   90.00
_cell.angle_gamma   90.00
#
_symmetry.space_group_name_H-M   'P 1'
#
loop_
_entity.id
_entity.type
_entity.pdbx_description
1 polymer ?
#
loop_
_entity_poly.entity_id
_entity_poly.type
_entity_poly.pdbx_seq_one_letter_code
_entity_poly.pdbx_strand_id
1 'polypeptide(L)'
;MASSNLIKQLQERGLVAQVTDEEALAERLAQGPIALYCGFDPTADSLHLGHLVPLLCLKRFQLAGHKPVALVGGATGLIGDPSFKAAERKLNTTETVNEWVDKIRKQVSPFLDFDCGSNSAIAANNYDWFGGMNVLTFLRDIGKHFSVNQMINKEAVKQRLNRDDSGISFTEFSYNLLQGYDFSELYNRHQVELQIGGSDQWGNITSGIDLTRRMHQQQVFGLTVPLITKADGTKFGKTEGGAVWLAPEKTSPYKFYQFWINTADADVYRFLKFFTFMDLAEINALEEEDKNSGKAPRAQYVLAEEVTGMVHGAEGLAAAKRITQSLFSGALHEMTEADFAQLAQDGMPTIKLGGDADLQQALVNAELVPSRGQARTMIGSNAVTINGEKQSNAEYSFSDTDRLFGRYTLLRRGKKHYCLVDWK
;
A
#
# COMPACT_ATOMS: atom_id res chain seq x y z
N MET A 1 -15.11 -4.57 -21.32
CA MET A 1 -15.79 -3.27 -21.03
C MET A 1 -15.53 -2.35 -22.21
N ALA A 2 -16.53 -1.56 -22.67
CA ALA A 2 -16.30 -0.64 -23.77
C ALA A 2 -15.41 0.54 -23.27
N SER A 3 -14.33 0.82 -23.98
CA SER A 3 -13.34 1.88 -23.70
C SER A 3 -13.98 3.28 -23.52
N SER A 4 -15.06 3.55 -24.24
CA SER A 4 -15.79 4.83 -24.23
C SER A 4 -16.50 5.19 -22.91
N ASN A 5 -16.60 4.25 -21.96
CA ASN A 5 -17.27 4.48 -20.67
C ASN A 5 -16.31 4.42 -19.47
N LEU A 6 -15.01 4.24 -19.72
CA LEU A 6 -14.03 3.97 -18.64
C LEU A 6 -13.88 5.16 -17.68
N ILE A 7 -13.76 6.39 -18.20
CA ILE A 7 -13.64 7.60 -17.35
C ILE A 7 -14.88 7.76 -16.48
N LYS A 8 -16.07 7.58 -17.04
CA LYS A 8 -17.32 7.64 -16.27
C LYS A 8 -17.37 6.57 -15.16
N GLN A 9 -16.94 5.34 -15.44
CA GLN A 9 -16.86 4.28 -14.43
C GLN A 9 -15.89 4.62 -13.31
N LEU A 10 -14.73 5.23 -13.63
CA LEU A 10 -13.78 5.70 -12.64
C LEU A 10 -14.36 6.84 -11.78
N GLN A 11 -15.12 7.76 -12.39
CA GLN A 11 -15.83 8.83 -11.69
C GLN A 11 -16.90 8.30 -10.73
N GLU A 12 -17.74 7.36 -11.20
CA GLU A 12 -18.76 6.71 -10.38
C GLU A 12 -18.17 5.94 -9.18
N ARG A 13 -16.95 5.44 -9.33
CA ARG A 13 -16.18 4.86 -8.21
C ARG A 13 -15.54 5.90 -7.30
N GLY A 14 -15.49 7.18 -7.69
CA GLY A 14 -14.78 8.23 -6.98
C GLY A 14 -13.25 8.20 -7.18
N LEU A 15 -12.77 7.55 -8.24
CA LEU A 15 -11.34 7.36 -8.55
C LEU A 15 -10.75 8.48 -9.42
N VAL A 16 -11.50 9.52 -9.74
CA VAL A 16 -11.02 10.67 -10.52
C VAL A 16 -11.03 11.92 -9.64
N ALA A 17 -9.87 12.47 -9.39
CA ALA A 17 -9.71 13.76 -8.70
C ALA A 17 -9.58 14.91 -9.71
N GLN A 18 -8.73 14.75 -10.72
CA GLN A 18 -8.47 15.75 -11.76
C GLN A 18 -8.17 15.07 -13.09
N VAL A 19 -8.58 15.68 -14.18
CA VAL A 19 -8.23 15.33 -15.56
C VAL A 19 -7.83 16.60 -16.28
N THR A 20 -6.82 16.56 -17.14
CA THR A 20 -6.33 17.75 -17.85
C THR A 20 -7.29 18.25 -18.93
N ASP A 21 -7.94 17.33 -19.63
CA ASP A 21 -8.97 17.58 -20.64
C ASP A 21 -9.84 16.31 -20.75
N GLU A 22 -10.94 16.32 -20.05
CA GLU A 22 -11.81 15.14 -19.93
C GLU A 22 -12.45 14.77 -21.24
N GLU A 23 -12.93 15.78 -22.00
CA GLU A 23 -13.63 15.58 -23.28
C GLU A 23 -12.66 15.00 -24.32
N ALA A 24 -11.50 15.62 -24.50
CA ALA A 24 -10.50 15.15 -25.44
C ALA A 24 -9.94 13.76 -25.06
N LEU A 25 -9.74 13.48 -23.75
CA LEU A 25 -9.33 12.15 -23.30
C LEU A 25 -10.40 11.09 -23.60
N ALA A 26 -11.68 11.39 -23.35
CA ALA A 26 -12.78 10.47 -23.64
C ALA A 26 -12.89 10.18 -25.14
N GLU A 27 -12.77 11.19 -25.99
CA GLU A 27 -12.72 11.05 -27.45
C GLU A 27 -11.54 10.20 -27.89
N ARG A 28 -10.34 10.43 -27.30
CA ARG A 28 -9.14 9.64 -27.64
C ARG A 28 -9.28 8.17 -27.25
N LEU A 29 -9.83 7.88 -26.08
CA LEU A 29 -10.10 6.52 -25.62
C LEU A 29 -11.12 5.79 -26.51
N ALA A 30 -12.08 6.52 -27.08
CA ALA A 30 -13.07 5.97 -28.01
C ALA A 30 -12.47 5.57 -29.37
N GLN A 31 -11.34 6.19 -29.78
CA GLN A 31 -10.63 5.89 -31.03
C GLN A 31 -9.82 4.60 -30.98
N GLY A 32 -9.57 4.04 -29.81
CA GLY A 32 -8.85 2.77 -29.62
C GLY A 32 -7.89 2.76 -28.43
N PRO A 33 -7.14 1.65 -28.29
CA PRO A 33 -6.19 1.50 -27.18
C PRO A 33 -5.12 2.59 -27.15
N ILE A 34 -4.79 3.03 -25.95
CA ILE A 34 -3.64 3.90 -25.68
C ILE A 34 -2.65 3.19 -24.74
N ALA A 35 -1.39 3.65 -24.75
CA ALA A 35 -0.46 3.35 -23.67
C ALA A 35 -0.57 4.43 -22.57
N LEU A 36 -0.45 3.99 -21.32
CA LEU A 36 -0.53 4.88 -20.15
C LEU A 36 0.47 4.42 -19.08
N TYR A 37 0.85 5.33 -18.18
CA TYR A 37 1.80 4.96 -17.12
C TYR A 37 1.46 5.55 -15.76
N CYS A 38 2.01 4.89 -14.74
CA CYS A 38 2.16 5.43 -13.39
C CYS A 38 3.57 5.17 -12.89
N GLY A 39 4.14 6.15 -12.20
CA GLY A 39 5.47 6.07 -11.58
C GLY A 39 5.40 5.58 -10.14
N PHE A 40 6.36 4.75 -9.76
CA PHE A 40 6.54 4.19 -8.42
C PHE A 40 7.99 4.40 -7.99
N ASP A 41 8.24 5.44 -7.20
CA ASP A 41 9.58 5.73 -6.67
C ASP A 41 9.94 4.76 -5.54
N PRO A 42 11.13 4.16 -5.57
CA PRO A 42 11.65 3.29 -4.54
C PRO A 42 12.06 4.10 -3.30
N THR A 43 11.09 4.51 -2.50
CA THR A 43 11.31 5.23 -1.24
C THR A 43 11.45 4.30 -0.04
N ALA A 44 11.24 3.02 -0.24
CA ALA A 44 11.45 1.90 0.65
C ALA A 44 11.54 0.62 -0.20
N ASP A 45 11.90 -0.49 0.43
CA ASP A 45 11.98 -1.82 -0.19
C ASP A 45 10.61 -2.48 -0.44
N SER A 46 9.51 -1.75 -0.25
CA SER A 46 8.14 -2.19 -0.51
C SER A 46 7.23 -1.05 -0.89
N LEU A 47 6.21 -1.34 -1.68
CA LEU A 47 5.01 -0.53 -1.84
C LEU A 47 4.14 -0.63 -0.59
N HIS A 48 3.33 0.38 -0.33
CA HIS A 48 2.33 0.41 0.74
C HIS A 48 0.93 0.68 0.16
N LEU A 49 -0.11 0.60 0.98
CA LEU A 49 -1.51 0.75 0.56
C LEU A 49 -1.80 2.03 -0.26
N GLY A 50 -1.05 3.11 -0.03
CA GLY A 50 -1.22 4.34 -0.82
C GLY A 50 -0.89 4.18 -2.31
N HIS A 51 -0.01 3.22 -2.66
CA HIS A 51 0.33 2.92 -4.05
C HIS A 51 -0.67 1.97 -4.73
N LEU A 52 -1.52 1.30 -3.93
CA LEU A 52 -2.42 0.29 -4.47
C LEU A 52 -3.49 0.91 -5.40
N VAL A 53 -4.03 2.09 -5.05
CA VAL A 53 -5.07 2.73 -5.87
C VAL A 53 -4.58 3.09 -7.29
N PRO A 54 -3.48 3.81 -7.47
CA PRO A 54 -2.98 4.08 -8.82
C PRO A 54 -2.58 2.78 -9.56
N LEU A 55 -2.08 1.77 -8.85
CA LEU A 55 -1.75 0.47 -9.44
C LEU A 55 -3.01 -0.26 -9.95
N LEU A 56 -4.07 -0.29 -9.14
CA LEU A 56 -5.36 -0.85 -9.55
C LEU A 56 -6.02 -0.02 -10.66
N CYS A 57 -5.77 1.28 -10.71
CA CYS A 57 -6.22 2.12 -11.81
C CYS A 57 -5.55 1.70 -13.12
N LEU A 58 -4.21 1.47 -13.14
CA LEU A 58 -3.52 0.89 -14.30
C LEU A 58 -4.16 -0.45 -14.73
N LYS A 59 -4.48 -1.33 -13.76
CA LYS A 59 -5.15 -2.60 -14.07
C LYS A 59 -6.52 -2.42 -14.69
N ARG A 60 -7.31 -1.44 -14.24
CA ARG A 60 -8.62 -1.12 -14.84
C ARG A 60 -8.49 -0.70 -16.30
N PHE A 61 -7.49 0.12 -16.62
CA PHE A 61 -7.19 0.48 -18.01
C PHE A 61 -6.73 -0.75 -18.82
N GLN A 62 -5.92 -1.64 -18.25
CA GLN A 62 -5.53 -2.88 -18.92
C GLN A 62 -6.74 -3.77 -19.24
N LEU A 63 -7.65 -3.95 -18.28
CA LEU A 63 -8.89 -4.71 -18.47
C LEU A 63 -9.82 -4.09 -19.53
N ALA A 64 -9.71 -2.78 -19.75
CA ALA A 64 -10.41 -2.08 -20.82
C ALA A 64 -9.68 -2.13 -22.19
N GLY A 65 -8.55 -2.84 -22.28
CA GLY A 65 -7.79 -3.05 -23.52
C GLY A 65 -6.63 -2.08 -23.75
N HIS A 66 -6.36 -1.17 -22.80
CA HIS A 66 -5.23 -0.23 -22.87
C HIS A 66 -3.93 -0.87 -22.36
N LYS A 67 -2.78 -0.30 -22.76
CA LYS A 67 -1.45 -0.84 -22.46
C LYS A 67 -0.79 -0.10 -21.28
N PRO A 68 -0.75 -0.68 -20.08
CA PRO A 68 -0.16 -0.03 -18.94
C PRO A 68 1.37 -0.15 -18.93
N VAL A 69 2.05 0.91 -18.50
CA VAL A 69 3.47 0.95 -18.19
C VAL A 69 3.63 1.25 -16.70
N ALA A 70 4.22 0.33 -15.96
CA ALA A 70 4.65 0.56 -14.59
C ALA A 70 6.08 1.10 -14.62
N LEU A 71 6.25 2.38 -14.32
CA LEU A 71 7.55 3.02 -14.27
C LEU A 71 8.11 2.95 -12.86
N VAL A 72 9.25 2.27 -12.69
CA VAL A 72 9.99 2.30 -11.42
C VAL A 72 11.02 3.43 -11.47
N GLY A 73 11.01 4.28 -10.45
CA GLY A 73 11.85 5.48 -10.38
C GLY A 73 13.27 5.21 -9.90
N GLY A 74 14.07 4.42 -10.63
CA GLY A 74 15.46 4.14 -10.24
C GLY A 74 16.35 5.40 -10.22
N ALA A 75 16.11 6.36 -11.09
CA ALA A 75 16.80 7.66 -11.06
C ALA A 75 16.11 8.64 -10.10
N THR A 76 14.79 8.79 -10.18
CA THR A 76 14.03 9.71 -9.34
C THR A 76 14.06 9.33 -7.87
N GLY A 77 14.17 8.04 -7.54
CA GLY A 77 14.39 7.54 -6.19
C GLY A 77 15.70 7.96 -5.53
N LEU A 78 16.72 8.31 -6.34
CA LEU A 78 17.99 8.88 -5.85
C LEU A 78 17.85 10.38 -5.48
N ILE A 79 16.84 11.06 -6.01
CA ILE A 79 16.63 12.51 -5.85
C ILE A 79 15.58 12.78 -4.77
N GLY A 80 14.45 12.10 -4.84
CA GLY A 80 13.32 12.22 -3.90
C GLY A 80 12.31 13.29 -4.27
N ASP A 81 11.05 12.86 -4.40
CA ASP A 81 9.91 13.76 -4.69
C ASP A 81 9.59 14.67 -3.49
N PRO A 82 9.63 16.02 -3.67
CA PRO A 82 9.28 16.96 -2.62
C PRO A 82 7.77 17.11 -2.38
N SER A 83 6.93 16.55 -3.24
CA SER A 83 5.48 16.78 -3.23
C SER A 83 4.84 16.46 -1.87
N PHE A 84 4.26 17.51 -1.24
CA PHE A 84 3.58 17.45 0.06
C PHE A 84 4.40 16.85 1.22
N LYS A 85 5.73 16.98 1.18
CA LYS A 85 6.63 16.56 2.26
C LYS A 85 7.05 17.75 3.13
N ALA A 86 7.12 17.51 4.43
CA ALA A 86 7.51 18.55 5.39
C ALA A 86 9.02 18.79 5.43
N ALA A 87 9.82 17.76 5.19
CA ALA A 87 11.27 17.80 5.25
C ALA A 87 11.89 17.16 4.00
N GLU A 88 13.14 17.52 3.71
CA GLU A 88 13.92 16.90 2.66
C GLU A 88 14.10 15.41 2.91
N ARG A 89 14.06 14.62 1.83
CA ARG A 89 14.26 13.17 1.93
C ARG A 89 15.75 12.88 2.17
N LYS A 90 16.01 11.90 3.01
CA LYS A 90 17.34 11.32 3.11
C LYS A 90 17.67 10.62 1.79
N LEU A 91 18.79 11.00 1.19
CA LEU A 91 19.28 10.39 -0.04
C LEU A 91 19.79 8.96 0.28
N ASN A 92 19.40 8.02 -0.56
CA ASN A 92 19.85 6.63 -0.49
C ASN A 92 21.02 6.40 -1.47
N THR A 93 21.81 5.35 -1.24
CA THR A 93 22.86 4.97 -2.18
C THR A 93 22.27 4.32 -3.44
N THR A 94 23.03 4.34 -4.53
CA THR A 94 22.60 3.71 -5.79
C THR A 94 22.33 2.22 -5.61
N GLU A 95 23.15 1.52 -4.82
CA GLU A 95 23.01 0.09 -4.52
C GLU A 95 21.68 -0.19 -3.82
N THR A 96 21.35 0.60 -2.78
CA THR A 96 20.10 0.49 -2.04
C THR A 96 18.88 0.73 -2.95
N VAL A 97 18.95 1.76 -3.79
CA VAL A 97 17.85 2.08 -4.71
C VAL A 97 17.67 0.98 -5.75
N ASN A 98 18.74 0.43 -6.30
CA ASN A 98 18.67 -0.68 -7.26
C ASN A 98 18.05 -1.94 -6.65
N GLU A 99 18.41 -2.29 -5.41
CA GLU A 99 17.77 -3.40 -4.69
C GLU A 99 16.26 -3.16 -4.52
N TRP A 100 15.86 -1.95 -4.19
CA TRP A 100 14.45 -1.61 -4.03
C TRP A 100 13.68 -1.59 -5.36
N VAL A 101 14.31 -1.15 -6.45
CA VAL A 101 13.74 -1.23 -7.80
C VAL A 101 13.33 -2.65 -8.14
N ASP A 102 14.20 -3.64 -7.89
CA ASP A 102 13.89 -5.04 -8.16
C ASP A 102 12.75 -5.58 -7.29
N LYS A 103 12.70 -5.18 -6.01
CA LYS A 103 11.62 -5.56 -5.10
C LYS A 103 10.28 -4.97 -5.55
N ILE A 104 10.25 -3.67 -5.89
CA ILE A 104 9.02 -2.99 -6.35
C ILE A 104 8.54 -3.59 -7.67
N ARG A 105 9.44 -3.87 -8.61
CA ARG A 105 9.11 -4.54 -9.87
C ARG A 105 8.43 -5.89 -9.65
N LYS A 106 8.94 -6.70 -8.72
CA LYS A 106 8.31 -7.96 -8.33
C LYS A 106 6.94 -7.77 -7.68
N GLN A 107 6.74 -6.72 -6.89
CA GLN A 107 5.46 -6.43 -6.24
C GLN A 107 4.39 -5.92 -7.22
N VAL A 108 4.77 -5.20 -8.27
CA VAL A 108 3.84 -4.72 -9.31
C VAL A 108 3.39 -5.87 -10.23
N SER A 109 4.26 -6.84 -10.49
CA SER A 109 4.04 -7.91 -11.46
C SER A 109 2.76 -8.74 -11.25
N PRO A 110 2.30 -9.07 -10.04
CA PRO A 110 1.05 -9.81 -9.84
C PRO A 110 -0.22 -9.02 -10.22
N PHE A 111 -0.16 -7.69 -10.25
CA PHE A 111 -1.32 -6.85 -10.52
C PHE A 111 -1.57 -6.61 -12.01
N LEU A 112 -0.53 -6.67 -12.82
CA LEU A 112 -0.60 -6.40 -14.26
C LEU A 112 -0.26 -7.67 -15.04
N ASP A 113 -0.88 -7.82 -16.20
CA ASP A 113 -0.58 -8.94 -17.09
C ASP A 113 0.47 -8.51 -18.12
N PHE A 114 1.62 -9.17 -18.09
CA PHE A 114 2.76 -8.89 -18.95
C PHE A 114 2.82 -9.77 -20.19
N ASP A 115 1.87 -10.70 -20.34
CA ASP A 115 1.82 -11.69 -21.45
C ASP A 115 0.38 -11.91 -21.95
N CYS A 116 -0.39 -10.83 -22.16
CA CYS A 116 -1.77 -10.90 -22.64
C CYS A 116 -1.94 -10.38 -24.09
N GLY A 117 -0.85 -10.30 -24.85
CA GLY A 117 -0.88 -9.88 -26.26
C GLY A 117 -0.66 -8.38 -26.47
N SER A 118 -1.52 -7.71 -27.24
CA SER A 118 -1.29 -6.32 -27.70
C SER A 118 -1.27 -5.28 -26.56
N ASN A 119 -1.97 -5.55 -25.47
CA ASN A 119 -2.03 -4.69 -24.29
C ASN A 119 -1.27 -5.26 -23.08
N SER A 120 -0.29 -6.14 -23.33
CA SER A 120 0.65 -6.59 -22.28
C SER A 120 1.31 -5.40 -21.60
N ALA A 121 1.39 -5.45 -20.28
CA ALA A 121 2.04 -4.42 -19.48
C ALA A 121 3.54 -4.31 -19.79
N ILE A 122 4.11 -3.15 -19.51
CA ILE A 122 5.56 -2.92 -19.56
C ILE A 122 6.03 -2.50 -18.17
N ALA A 123 7.14 -3.06 -17.71
CA ALA A 123 7.89 -2.55 -16.56
C ALA A 123 9.10 -1.78 -17.08
N ALA A 124 9.16 -0.47 -16.81
CA ALA A 124 10.24 0.41 -17.20
C ALA A 124 10.99 0.94 -15.97
N ASN A 125 12.26 1.31 -16.14
CA ASN A 125 13.06 1.97 -15.11
C ASN A 125 13.61 3.27 -15.67
N ASN A 126 13.35 4.40 -15.04
CA ASN A 126 13.84 5.68 -15.54
C ASN A 126 15.38 5.85 -15.44
N TYR A 127 16.05 4.99 -14.70
CA TYR A 127 17.51 4.93 -14.72
C TYR A 127 18.07 4.58 -16.13
N ASP A 128 17.29 3.88 -16.96
CA ASP A 128 17.68 3.45 -18.30
C ASP A 128 17.94 4.66 -19.27
N TRP A 129 17.35 5.81 -18.98
CA TRP A 129 17.58 7.03 -19.76
C TRP A 129 18.32 8.13 -19.01
N PHE A 130 18.30 8.13 -17.68
CA PHE A 130 19.06 9.10 -16.91
C PHE A 130 20.48 8.65 -16.57
N GLY A 131 20.73 7.35 -16.37
CA GLY A 131 22.00 6.83 -15.88
C GLY A 131 23.21 7.15 -16.76
N GLY A 132 23.00 7.27 -18.08
CA GLY A 132 24.02 7.67 -19.04
C GLY A 132 23.92 9.13 -19.52
N MET A 133 22.96 9.91 -19.01
CA MET A 133 22.73 11.27 -19.49
C MET A 133 23.77 12.25 -18.94
N ASN A 134 24.43 12.98 -19.86
CA ASN A 134 25.36 14.03 -19.48
C ASN A 134 24.61 15.24 -18.91
N VAL A 135 25.16 15.86 -17.85
CA VAL A 135 24.54 17.02 -17.19
C VAL A 135 24.31 18.21 -18.13
N LEU A 136 25.23 18.47 -19.05
CA LEU A 136 25.07 19.56 -20.01
C LEU A 136 23.95 19.27 -21.00
N THR A 137 23.80 18.04 -21.44
CA THR A 137 22.68 17.59 -22.28
C THR A 137 21.35 17.75 -21.51
N PHE A 138 21.27 17.33 -20.26
CA PHE A 138 20.09 17.52 -19.44
C PHE A 138 19.67 18.98 -19.31
N LEU A 139 20.62 19.86 -18.97
CA LEU A 139 20.34 21.30 -18.80
C LEU A 139 19.98 21.98 -20.13
N ARG A 140 20.71 21.67 -21.22
CA ARG A 140 20.52 22.30 -22.53
C ARG A 140 19.25 21.84 -23.23
N ASP A 141 18.98 20.54 -23.21
CA ASP A 141 17.92 19.92 -24.06
C ASP A 141 16.62 19.77 -23.34
N ILE A 142 16.64 19.56 -22.00
CA ILE A 142 15.46 19.41 -21.16
C ILE A 142 15.22 20.69 -20.36
N GLY A 143 16.21 21.15 -19.61
CA GLY A 143 16.08 22.28 -18.68
C GLY A 143 15.59 23.57 -19.36
N LYS A 144 15.98 23.83 -20.61
CA LYS A 144 15.54 25.02 -21.39
C LYS A 144 14.01 25.13 -21.56
N HIS A 145 13.27 24.00 -21.41
CA HIS A 145 11.83 23.97 -21.57
C HIS A 145 11.08 24.32 -20.29
N PHE A 146 11.77 24.38 -19.15
CA PHE A 146 11.18 24.67 -17.85
C PHE A 146 11.41 26.12 -17.43
N SER A 147 10.33 26.82 -17.12
CA SER A 147 10.41 28.16 -16.56
C SER A 147 10.54 28.08 -15.02
N VAL A 148 11.62 28.65 -14.47
CA VAL A 148 11.81 28.73 -13.01
C VAL A 148 10.63 29.43 -12.34
N ASN A 149 10.09 30.51 -12.94
CA ASN A 149 8.91 31.19 -12.39
C ASN A 149 7.67 30.28 -12.32
N GLN A 150 7.47 29.41 -13.31
CA GLN A 150 6.37 28.45 -13.28
C GLN A 150 6.62 27.36 -12.23
N MET A 151 7.86 26.88 -12.09
CA MET A 151 8.23 25.87 -11.12
C MET A 151 8.06 26.37 -9.68
N ILE A 152 8.50 27.60 -9.38
CA ILE A 152 8.33 28.23 -8.05
C ILE A 152 6.85 28.40 -7.71
N ASN A 153 6.00 28.64 -8.71
CA ASN A 153 4.58 28.83 -8.53
C ASN A 153 3.77 27.54 -8.31
N LYS A 154 4.38 26.36 -8.41
CA LYS A 154 3.71 25.11 -8.09
C LYS A 154 3.44 25.00 -6.59
N GLU A 155 2.25 24.50 -6.25
CA GLU A 155 1.79 24.45 -4.86
C GLU A 155 2.77 23.72 -3.93
N ALA A 156 3.28 22.57 -4.35
CA ALA A 156 4.26 21.80 -3.58
C ALA A 156 5.56 22.58 -3.29
N VAL A 157 6.01 23.39 -4.23
CA VAL A 157 7.22 24.23 -4.09
C VAL A 157 6.91 25.45 -3.21
N LYS A 158 5.77 26.13 -3.43
CA LYS A 158 5.35 27.27 -2.61
C LYS A 158 5.23 26.90 -1.13
N GLN A 159 4.64 25.76 -0.82
CA GLN A 159 4.51 25.28 0.56
C GLN A 159 5.87 25.08 1.25
N ARG A 160 6.90 24.69 0.50
CA ARG A 160 8.27 24.55 1.03
C ARG A 160 8.97 25.89 1.18
N LEU A 161 8.84 26.80 0.19
CA LEU A 161 9.45 28.12 0.23
C LEU A 161 8.88 29.04 1.30
N ASN A 162 7.62 28.87 1.67
CA ASN A 162 6.93 29.66 2.69
C ASN A 162 7.17 29.15 4.13
N ARG A 163 8.03 28.16 4.33
CA ARG A 163 8.42 27.69 5.66
C ARG A 163 9.68 28.35 6.15
N ASP A 164 9.68 28.79 7.39
CA ASP A 164 10.79 29.53 8.00
C ASP A 164 12.04 28.67 8.28
N ASP A 165 11.92 27.33 8.23
CA ASP A 165 12.93 26.42 8.79
C ASP A 165 13.70 25.55 7.82
N SER A 166 13.30 25.39 6.55
CA SER A 166 13.97 24.37 5.72
C SER A 166 13.98 24.56 4.21
N GLY A 167 13.41 25.59 3.62
CA GLY A 167 13.48 25.82 2.17
C GLY A 167 13.31 24.56 1.29
N ILE A 168 13.82 24.61 0.07
CA ILE A 168 13.91 23.48 -0.85
C ILE A 168 15.32 23.42 -1.45
N SER A 169 15.97 22.27 -1.47
CA SER A 169 17.27 22.12 -2.13
C SER A 169 17.12 22.15 -3.66
N PHE A 170 18.19 22.49 -4.38
CA PHE A 170 18.19 22.39 -5.83
C PHE A 170 17.91 20.96 -6.31
N THR A 171 18.38 19.95 -5.57
CA THR A 171 18.13 18.54 -5.85
C THR A 171 16.63 18.25 -5.86
N GLU A 172 15.91 18.55 -4.78
CA GLU A 172 14.46 18.37 -4.71
C GLU A 172 13.71 19.24 -5.73
N PHE A 173 14.16 20.49 -5.93
CA PHE A 173 13.57 21.39 -6.92
C PHE A 173 13.66 20.85 -8.34
N SER A 174 14.77 20.18 -8.67
CA SER A 174 14.99 19.59 -10.00
C SER A 174 14.19 18.33 -10.27
N TYR A 175 13.58 17.68 -9.23
CA TYR A 175 12.77 16.48 -9.39
C TYR A 175 11.68 16.64 -10.45
N ASN A 176 11.04 17.80 -10.49
CA ASN A 176 9.98 18.09 -11.45
C ASN A 176 10.43 17.98 -12.92
N LEU A 177 11.72 18.29 -13.21
CA LEU A 177 12.29 18.14 -14.53
C LEU A 177 12.46 16.67 -14.90
N LEU A 178 12.89 15.86 -13.93
CA LEU A 178 13.10 14.43 -14.13
C LEU A 178 11.77 13.72 -14.45
N GLN A 179 10.77 13.89 -13.60
CA GLN A 179 9.46 13.29 -13.84
C GLN A 179 8.79 13.84 -15.11
N GLY A 180 9.00 15.13 -15.43
CA GLY A 180 8.51 15.68 -16.69
C GLY A 180 9.15 15.01 -17.90
N TYR A 181 10.46 14.74 -17.85
CA TYR A 181 11.18 14.05 -18.92
C TYR A 181 10.78 12.56 -19.01
N ASP A 182 10.47 11.91 -17.91
CA ASP A 182 9.92 10.55 -17.93
C ASP A 182 8.72 10.42 -18.85
N PHE A 183 7.78 11.37 -18.78
CA PHE A 183 6.62 11.34 -19.67
C PHE A 183 7.02 11.49 -21.14
N SER A 184 7.87 12.47 -21.45
CA SER A 184 8.37 12.71 -22.80
C SER A 184 9.12 11.50 -23.37
N GLU A 185 9.96 10.85 -22.56
CA GLU A 185 10.71 9.67 -22.98
C GLU A 185 9.84 8.44 -23.13
N LEU A 186 8.85 8.24 -22.25
CA LEU A 186 7.87 7.17 -22.38
C LEU A 186 6.96 7.36 -23.59
N TYR A 187 6.61 8.61 -23.93
CA TYR A 187 5.94 8.91 -25.19
C TYR A 187 6.82 8.48 -26.37
N ASN A 188 8.08 8.90 -26.39
CA ASN A 188 9.02 8.59 -27.46
C ASN A 188 9.22 7.07 -27.65
N ARG A 189 9.40 6.32 -26.55
CA ARG A 189 9.71 4.87 -26.59
C ARG A 189 8.49 3.98 -26.77
N HIS A 190 7.38 4.33 -26.13
CA HIS A 190 6.22 3.47 -25.97
C HIS A 190 4.91 4.10 -26.39
N GLN A 191 4.93 5.32 -26.95
CA GLN A 191 3.72 6.08 -27.33
C GLN A 191 2.74 6.25 -26.16
N VAL A 192 3.28 6.50 -24.97
CA VAL A 192 2.47 6.74 -23.77
C VAL A 192 1.77 8.08 -23.88
N GLU A 193 0.42 8.06 -23.86
CA GLU A 193 -0.41 9.25 -24.03
C GLU A 193 -1.09 9.72 -22.74
N LEU A 194 -1.08 8.91 -21.65
CA LEU A 194 -1.73 9.26 -20.39
C LEU A 194 -0.81 8.95 -19.21
N GLN A 195 -0.64 9.91 -18.30
CA GLN A 195 -0.05 9.67 -16.98
C GLN A 195 -1.12 9.61 -15.90
N ILE A 196 -1.04 8.58 -15.04
CA ILE A 196 -1.85 8.45 -13.83
C ILE A 196 -0.97 8.69 -12.60
N GLY A 197 -1.51 9.37 -11.59
CA GLY A 197 -0.85 9.55 -10.30
C GLY A 197 -1.83 9.92 -9.20
N GLY A 198 -1.37 10.05 -7.96
CA GLY A 198 -2.15 10.65 -6.88
C GLY A 198 -2.37 12.16 -7.14
N SER A 199 -3.35 12.77 -6.49
CA SER A 199 -3.64 14.20 -6.66
C SER A 199 -2.48 15.11 -6.20
N ASP A 200 -1.57 14.59 -5.37
CA ASP A 200 -0.30 15.24 -5.01
C ASP A 200 0.68 15.34 -6.20
N GLN A 201 0.51 14.54 -7.25
CA GLN A 201 1.35 14.51 -8.44
C GLN A 201 0.90 15.47 -9.55
N TRP A 202 -0.23 16.17 -9.38
CA TRP A 202 -0.79 17.03 -10.44
C TRP A 202 0.21 18.01 -11.04
N GLY A 203 1.00 18.66 -10.19
CA GLY A 203 2.03 19.62 -10.63
C GLY A 203 3.14 18.96 -11.47
N ASN A 204 3.55 17.75 -11.13
CA ASN A 204 4.56 17.00 -11.90
C ASN A 204 3.97 16.49 -13.22
N ILE A 205 2.75 15.97 -13.20
CA ILE A 205 2.03 15.47 -14.38
C ILE A 205 1.85 16.57 -15.41
N THR A 206 1.37 17.75 -15.02
CA THR A 206 1.19 18.89 -15.93
C THR A 206 2.49 19.40 -16.54
N SER A 207 3.61 19.29 -15.80
CA SER A 207 4.92 19.59 -16.36
C SER A 207 5.35 18.62 -17.44
N GLY A 208 5.09 17.32 -17.23
CA GLY A 208 5.37 16.28 -18.23
C GLY A 208 4.54 16.47 -19.50
N ILE A 209 3.27 16.84 -19.36
CA ILE A 209 2.39 17.16 -20.49
C ILE A 209 2.92 18.36 -21.30
N ASP A 210 3.30 19.44 -20.61
CA ASP A 210 3.83 20.64 -21.29
C ASP A 210 5.16 20.33 -21.98
N LEU A 211 6.06 19.57 -21.34
CA LEU A 211 7.31 19.14 -21.94
C LEU A 211 7.09 18.27 -23.18
N THR A 212 6.23 17.26 -23.10
CA THR A 212 5.93 16.35 -24.22
C THR A 212 5.36 17.13 -25.40
N ARG A 213 4.44 18.07 -25.14
CA ARG A 213 3.91 18.96 -26.17
C ARG A 213 5.01 19.80 -26.82
N ARG A 214 5.95 20.35 -26.04
CA ARG A 214 7.05 21.18 -26.57
C ARG A 214 8.06 20.37 -27.36
N MET A 215 8.37 19.17 -26.94
CA MET A 215 9.39 18.33 -27.60
C MET A 215 8.84 17.57 -28.81
N HIS A 216 7.60 17.08 -28.72
CA HIS A 216 7.03 16.17 -29.72
C HIS A 216 5.84 16.77 -30.50
N GLN A 217 5.34 17.95 -30.10
CA GLN A 217 4.14 18.59 -30.68
C GLN A 217 2.90 17.68 -30.64
N GLN A 218 2.79 16.86 -29.58
CA GLN A 218 1.70 15.93 -29.39
C GLN A 218 0.90 16.29 -28.13
N GLN A 219 -0.42 16.04 -28.20
CA GLN A 219 -1.29 16.14 -27.05
C GLN A 219 -1.21 14.84 -26.24
N VAL A 220 -0.94 14.97 -24.96
CA VAL A 220 -0.98 13.89 -23.99
C VAL A 220 -1.79 14.33 -22.76
N PHE A 221 -2.19 13.40 -21.93
CA PHE A 221 -3.19 13.61 -20.88
C PHE A 221 -2.65 13.25 -19.50
N GLY A 222 -3.28 13.81 -18.48
CA GLY A 222 -3.06 13.48 -17.08
C GLY A 222 -4.38 13.21 -16.37
N LEU A 223 -4.38 12.18 -15.53
CA LEU A 223 -5.48 11.83 -14.64
C LEU A 223 -4.91 11.61 -13.24
N THR A 224 -5.53 12.22 -12.23
CA THR A 224 -5.16 11.94 -10.84
C THR A 224 -6.28 11.23 -10.11
N VAL A 225 -5.86 10.26 -9.28
CA VAL A 225 -6.73 9.61 -8.30
C VAL A 225 -6.67 10.38 -6.97
N PRO A 226 -7.74 10.37 -6.17
CA PRO A 226 -7.75 11.08 -4.88
C PRO A 226 -6.74 10.48 -3.91
N LEU A 227 -6.15 11.34 -3.07
CA LEU A 227 -5.45 10.88 -1.87
C LEU A 227 -6.49 10.34 -0.89
N ILE A 228 -6.29 9.10 -0.47
CA ILE A 228 -7.27 8.43 0.40
C ILE A 228 -7.09 8.88 1.84
N THR A 229 -8.18 9.35 2.41
CA THR A 229 -8.33 9.61 3.85
C THR A 229 -9.46 8.74 4.40
N LYS A 230 -9.45 8.48 5.69
CA LYS A 230 -10.60 7.91 6.39
C LYS A 230 -11.70 8.96 6.55
N ALA A 231 -12.92 8.53 6.87
CA ALA A 231 -14.05 9.43 7.09
C ALA A 231 -13.82 10.42 8.25
N ASP A 232 -12.98 10.05 9.22
CA ASP A 232 -12.54 10.92 10.32
C ASP A 232 -11.46 11.94 9.93
N GLY A 233 -11.05 11.99 8.65
CA GLY A 233 -10.02 12.88 8.12
C GLY A 233 -8.59 12.40 8.33
N THR A 234 -8.37 11.28 9.00
CA THR A 234 -7.02 10.74 9.22
C THR A 234 -6.46 10.08 7.94
N LYS A 235 -5.13 10.01 7.87
CA LYS A 235 -4.45 9.41 6.70
C LYS A 235 -4.73 7.91 6.64
N PHE A 236 -5.19 7.45 5.49
CA PHE A 236 -5.37 6.04 5.19
C PHE A 236 -4.03 5.30 5.05
N GLY A 237 -4.03 3.99 5.37
CA GLY A 237 -2.86 3.13 5.19
C GLY A 237 -1.75 3.34 6.22
N LYS A 238 -2.05 4.07 7.30
CA LYS A 238 -1.17 4.19 8.47
C LYS A 238 -1.87 3.64 9.72
N THR A 239 -1.13 2.90 10.51
CA THR A 239 -1.51 2.42 11.84
C THR A 239 -0.55 3.02 12.88
N GLU A 240 -0.74 2.74 14.16
CA GLU A 240 0.23 3.09 15.21
C GLU A 240 1.63 2.50 14.94
N GLY A 241 1.69 1.33 14.26
CA GLY A 241 2.94 0.69 13.81
C GLY A 241 3.53 1.24 12.50
N GLY A 242 2.97 2.29 11.91
CA GLY A 242 3.45 2.89 10.67
C GLY A 242 2.61 2.57 9.43
N ALA A 243 3.26 2.50 8.26
CA ALA A 243 2.58 2.18 7.00
C ALA A 243 2.18 0.70 6.92
N VAL A 244 1.04 0.42 6.30
CA VAL A 244 0.64 -0.94 5.92
C VAL A 244 1.27 -1.26 4.55
N TRP A 245 2.19 -2.22 4.56
CA TRP A 245 3.00 -2.59 3.41
C TRP A 245 2.36 -3.70 2.60
N LEU A 246 2.69 -3.76 1.30
CA LEU A 246 2.25 -4.87 0.43
C LEU A 246 3.16 -6.10 0.54
N ALA A 247 4.43 -5.92 0.98
CA ALA A 247 5.34 -7.04 1.22
C ALA A 247 4.95 -7.82 2.49
N PRO A 248 4.77 -9.15 2.41
CA PRO A 248 4.35 -9.97 3.55
C PRO A 248 5.39 -10.00 4.69
N GLU A 249 6.68 -9.74 4.39
CA GLU A 249 7.75 -9.66 5.38
C GLU A 249 7.67 -8.38 6.23
N LYS A 250 6.93 -7.35 5.76
CA LYS A 250 6.75 -6.07 6.47
C LYS A 250 5.39 -5.93 7.12
N THR A 251 4.37 -6.45 6.49
CA THR A 251 3.01 -6.56 7.04
C THR A 251 2.50 -7.94 6.69
N SER A 252 2.35 -8.81 7.68
CA SER A 252 1.90 -10.18 7.46
C SER A 252 0.51 -10.21 6.79
N PRO A 253 0.19 -11.25 6.00
CA PRO A 253 -1.16 -11.42 5.44
C PRO A 253 -2.25 -11.35 6.49
N TYR A 254 -2.01 -11.90 7.70
CA TYR A 254 -2.94 -11.78 8.82
C TYR A 254 -3.15 -10.33 9.26
N LYS A 255 -2.07 -9.57 9.49
CA LYS A 255 -2.16 -8.15 9.90
C LYS A 255 -2.81 -7.29 8.81
N PHE A 256 -2.48 -7.58 7.55
CA PHE A 256 -3.08 -6.93 6.39
C PHE A 256 -4.59 -7.18 6.32
N TYR A 257 -5.02 -8.43 6.49
CA TYR A 257 -6.43 -8.82 6.55
C TYR A 257 -7.17 -8.13 7.71
N GLN A 258 -6.55 -8.10 8.91
CA GLN A 258 -7.12 -7.42 10.08
C GLN A 258 -7.28 -5.91 9.87
N PHE A 259 -6.37 -5.28 9.13
CA PHE A 259 -6.51 -3.86 8.77
C PHE A 259 -7.84 -3.60 8.04
N TRP A 260 -8.20 -4.45 7.09
CA TRP A 260 -9.42 -4.30 6.30
C TRP A 260 -10.69 -4.67 7.08
N ILE A 261 -10.65 -5.74 7.88
CA ILE A 261 -11.79 -6.11 8.75
C ILE A 261 -12.15 -5.00 9.72
N ASN A 262 -11.16 -4.25 10.20
CA ASN A 262 -11.37 -3.13 11.13
C ASN A 262 -11.69 -1.81 10.42
N THR A 263 -12.05 -1.82 9.15
CA THR A 263 -12.52 -0.63 8.43
C THR A 263 -13.82 -0.13 9.04
N ALA A 264 -13.92 1.20 9.26
CA ALA A 264 -15.13 1.81 9.77
C ALA A 264 -16.30 1.66 8.78
N ASP A 265 -17.52 1.52 9.29
CA ASP A 265 -18.74 1.40 8.47
C ASP A 265 -18.90 2.58 7.51
N ALA A 266 -18.48 3.77 7.92
CA ALA A 266 -18.52 4.98 7.09
C ALA A 266 -17.57 4.94 5.89
N ASP A 267 -16.57 4.06 5.89
CA ASP A 267 -15.54 3.97 4.85
C ASP A 267 -15.67 2.73 3.96
N VAL A 268 -16.26 1.64 4.46
CA VAL A 268 -16.15 0.31 3.86
C VAL A 268 -16.65 0.24 2.42
N TYR A 269 -17.81 0.84 2.11
CA TYR A 269 -18.40 0.79 0.75
C TYR A 269 -17.59 1.66 -0.23
N ARG A 270 -17.06 2.79 0.24
CA ARG A 270 -16.13 3.60 -0.54
C ARG A 270 -14.84 2.85 -0.84
N PHE A 271 -14.30 2.12 0.14
CA PHE A 271 -13.09 1.32 -0.07
C PHE A 271 -13.33 0.10 -0.96
N LEU A 272 -14.50 -0.51 -0.92
CA LEU A 272 -14.89 -1.53 -1.92
C LEU A 272 -14.84 -0.97 -3.35
N LYS A 273 -15.33 0.26 -3.57
CA LYS A 273 -15.25 0.93 -4.89
C LYS A 273 -13.81 1.19 -5.33
N PHE A 274 -12.91 1.55 -4.40
CA PHE A 274 -11.52 1.90 -4.70
C PHE A 274 -10.63 0.70 -4.90
N PHE A 275 -10.73 -0.29 -4.02
CA PHE A 275 -9.74 -1.37 -3.86
C PHE A 275 -10.18 -2.72 -4.45
N THR A 276 -11.40 -2.84 -4.96
CA THR A 276 -11.88 -4.10 -5.56
C THR A 276 -12.30 -3.90 -7.02
N PHE A 277 -12.43 -5.01 -7.74
CA PHE A 277 -12.98 -5.03 -9.10
C PHE A 277 -14.47 -5.41 -9.12
N MET A 278 -15.12 -5.52 -7.97
CA MET A 278 -16.56 -5.76 -7.87
C MET A 278 -17.37 -4.73 -8.66
N ASP A 279 -18.47 -5.15 -9.26
CA ASP A 279 -19.36 -4.22 -9.96
C ASP A 279 -20.05 -3.26 -8.97
N LEU A 280 -20.28 -2.02 -9.40
CA LEU A 280 -20.92 -1.00 -8.55
C LEU A 280 -22.32 -1.45 -8.10
N ALA A 281 -23.06 -2.18 -8.96
CA ALA A 281 -24.36 -2.74 -8.61
C ALA A 281 -24.26 -3.76 -7.46
N GLU A 282 -23.22 -4.62 -7.46
CA GLU A 282 -22.98 -5.58 -6.39
C GLU A 282 -22.61 -4.88 -5.07
N ILE A 283 -21.78 -3.84 -5.13
CA ILE A 283 -21.41 -3.05 -3.94
C ILE A 283 -22.66 -2.35 -3.37
N ASN A 284 -23.48 -1.76 -4.21
CA ASN A 284 -24.70 -1.09 -3.77
C ASN A 284 -25.73 -2.09 -3.19
N ALA A 285 -25.86 -3.28 -3.79
CA ALA A 285 -26.72 -4.34 -3.24
C ALA A 285 -26.23 -4.82 -1.86
N LEU A 286 -24.91 -4.99 -1.70
CA LEU A 286 -24.31 -5.35 -0.41
C LEU A 286 -24.57 -4.26 0.65
N GLU A 287 -24.47 -2.99 0.30
CA GLU A 287 -24.76 -1.88 1.19
C GLU A 287 -26.23 -1.88 1.66
N GLU A 288 -27.17 -2.12 0.75
CA GLU A 288 -28.60 -2.21 1.07
C GLU A 288 -28.92 -3.44 1.92
N GLU A 289 -28.31 -4.61 1.62
CA GLU A 289 -28.46 -5.80 2.45
C GLU A 289 -27.95 -5.57 3.86
N ASP A 290 -26.77 -4.99 4.03
CA ASP A 290 -26.18 -4.73 5.35
C ASP A 290 -27.02 -3.74 6.16
N LYS A 291 -27.55 -2.66 5.54
CA LYS A 291 -28.46 -1.71 6.19
C LYS A 291 -29.75 -2.35 6.68
N ASN A 292 -30.28 -3.30 5.93
CA ASN A 292 -31.57 -3.94 6.23
C ASN A 292 -31.45 -5.20 7.09
N SER A 293 -30.25 -5.76 7.27
CA SER A 293 -30.04 -7.04 7.97
C SER A 293 -30.26 -6.98 9.47
N GLY A 294 -30.08 -5.79 10.09
CA GLY A 294 -30.05 -5.64 11.55
C GLY A 294 -28.89 -6.37 12.25
N LYS A 295 -27.91 -6.87 11.47
CA LYS A 295 -26.72 -7.57 11.94
C LYS A 295 -25.47 -6.71 11.69
N ALA A 296 -24.32 -7.17 12.21
CA ALA A 296 -23.05 -6.54 11.84
C ALA A 296 -22.84 -6.61 10.33
N PRO A 297 -22.33 -5.51 9.71
CA PRO A 297 -22.12 -5.45 8.27
C PRO A 297 -21.20 -6.57 7.78
N ARG A 298 -21.50 -7.11 6.60
CA ARG A 298 -20.69 -8.14 5.93
C ARG A 298 -19.59 -7.52 5.07
N ALA A 299 -19.76 -6.26 4.73
CA ALA A 299 -18.89 -5.54 3.79
C ALA A 299 -17.41 -5.54 4.18
N GLN A 300 -17.06 -5.47 5.48
CA GLN A 300 -15.68 -5.52 5.96
C GLN A 300 -15.01 -6.87 5.63
N TYR A 301 -15.74 -7.98 5.76
CA TYR A 301 -15.23 -9.30 5.39
C TYR A 301 -15.01 -9.40 3.89
N VAL A 302 -15.97 -8.93 3.08
CA VAL A 302 -15.86 -8.91 1.62
C VAL A 302 -14.65 -8.07 1.21
N LEU A 303 -14.50 -6.87 1.74
CA LEU A 303 -13.36 -6.00 1.47
C LEU A 303 -12.03 -6.67 1.84
N ALA A 304 -11.94 -7.27 3.03
CA ALA A 304 -10.74 -7.92 3.51
C ALA A 304 -10.37 -9.14 2.66
N GLU A 305 -11.35 -9.96 2.26
CA GLU A 305 -11.13 -11.12 1.41
C GLU A 305 -10.68 -10.74 0.00
N GLU A 306 -11.36 -9.80 -0.63
CA GLU A 306 -11.02 -9.32 -1.97
C GLU A 306 -9.60 -8.73 -2.03
N VAL A 307 -9.29 -7.80 -1.12
CA VAL A 307 -8.00 -7.09 -1.18
C VAL A 307 -6.85 -7.97 -0.70
N THR A 308 -7.05 -8.79 0.34
CA THR A 308 -5.99 -9.71 0.81
C THR A 308 -5.73 -10.82 -0.22
N GLY A 309 -6.77 -11.36 -0.84
CA GLY A 309 -6.63 -12.35 -1.92
C GLY A 309 -5.88 -11.78 -3.12
N MET A 310 -6.14 -10.52 -3.48
CA MET A 310 -5.46 -9.83 -4.57
C MET A 310 -3.97 -9.58 -4.29
N VAL A 311 -3.62 -9.17 -3.07
CA VAL A 311 -2.25 -8.76 -2.70
C VAL A 311 -1.39 -9.95 -2.29
N HIS A 312 -1.95 -10.88 -1.49
CA HIS A 312 -1.21 -11.99 -0.88
C HIS A 312 -1.58 -13.37 -1.47
N GLY A 313 -2.46 -13.40 -2.48
CA GLY A 313 -2.89 -14.63 -3.12
C GLY A 313 -3.81 -15.48 -2.24
N ALA A 314 -4.23 -16.64 -2.80
CA ALA A 314 -5.16 -17.55 -2.13
C ALA A 314 -4.59 -18.14 -0.83
N GLU A 315 -3.29 -18.43 -0.80
CA GLU A 315 -2.61 -19.00 0.39
C GLU A 315 -2.53 -17.98 1.53
N GLY A 316 -2.15 -16.73 1.22
CA GLY A 316 -2.10 -15.65 2.21
C GLY A 316 -3.47 -15.35 2.80
N LEU A 317 -4.50 -15.31 1.96
CA LEU A 317 -5.89 -15.14 2.40
C LEU A 317 -6.36 -16.33 3.27
N ALA A 318 -6.09 -17.57 2.86
CA ALA A 318 -6.46 -18.76 3.62
C ALA A 318 -5.79 -18.77 5.00
N ALA A 319 -4.50 -18.42 5.08
CA ALA A 319 -3.79 -18.31 6.35
C ALA A 319 -4.41 -17.22 7.25
N ALA A 320 -4.68 -16.05 6.72
CA ALA A 320 -5.27 -14.94 7.48
C ALA A 320 -6.67 -15.29 8.02
N LYS A 321 -7.50 -15.95 7.22
CA LYS A 321 -8.83 -16.45 7.64
C LYS A 321 -8.71 -17.52 8.71
N ARG A 322 -7.82 -18.50 8.54
CA ARG A 322 -7.59 -19.57 9.51
C ARG A 322 -7.14 -19.02 10.86
N ILE A 323 -6.16 -18.11 10.88
CA ILE A 323 -5.68 -17.46 12.10
C ILE A 323 -6.83 -16.72 12.79
N THR A 324 -7.58 -15.91 12.04
CA THR A 324 -8.72 -15.14 12.57
C THR A 324 -9.75 -16.06 13.22
N GLN A 325 -10.14 -17.13 12.53
CA GLN A 325 -11.13 -18.09 13.02
C GLN A 325 -10.64 -18.86 14.23
N SER A 326 -9.39 -19.35 14.21
CA SER A 326 -8.80 -20.13 15.30
C SER A 326 -8.64 -19.31 16.58
N LEU A 327 -8.25 -18.04 16.48
CA LEU A 327 -8.19 -17.14 17.64
C LEU A 327 -9.58 -16.85 18.22
N PHE A 328 -10.60 -16.77 17.37
CA PHE A 328 -11.97 -16.54 17.81
C PHE A 328 -12.60 -17.81 18.47
N SER A 329 -12.45 -18.98 17.85
CA SER A 329 -13.02 -20.25 18.30
C SER A 329 -12.21 -20.92 19.42
N GLY A 330 -10.92 -20.61 19.52
CA GLY A 330 -9.96 -21.31 20.38
C GLY A 330 -9.38 -22.60 19.77
N ALA A 331 -9.67 -22.88 18.49
CA ALA A 331 -9.21 -24.08 17.79
C ALA A 331 -7.75 -23.94 17.30
N LEU A 332 -6.81 -23.74 18.22
CA LEU A 332 -5.38 -23.49 17.89
C LEU A 332 -4.72 -24.66 17.18
N HIS A 333 -5.27 -25.87 17.30
CA HIS A 333 -4.77 -27.08 16.61
C HIS A 333 -4.96 -27.03 15.09
N GLU A 334 -5.80 -26.14 14.59
CA GLU A 334 -5.99 -25.92 13.15
C GLU A 334 -4.89 -25.00 12.55
N MET A 335 -4.12 -24.31 13.40
CA MET A 335 -3.06 -23.40 12.98
C MET A 335 -1.76 -24.15 12.68
N THR A 336 -0.98 -23.60 11.77
CA THR A 336 0.35 -24.08 11.38
C THR A 336 1.45 -23.29 12.09
N GLU A 337 2.71 -23.78 12.07
CA GLU A 337 3.86 -23.01 12.55
C GLU A 337 4.00 -21.66 11.85
N ALA A 338 3.73 -21.62 10.52
CA ALA A 338 3.77 -20.39 9.73
C ALA A 338 2.70 -19.37 10.18
N ASP A 339 1.54 -19.83 10.66
CA ASP A 339 0.51 -18.95 11.21
C ASP A 339 0.97 -18.29 12.52
N PHE A 340 1.63 -19.06 13.40
CA PHE A 340 2.23 -18.51 14.61
C PHE A 340 3.39 -17.56 14.30
N ALA A 341 4.17 -17.82 13.23
CA ALA A 341 5.19 -16.90 12.77
C ALA A 341 4.62 -15.54 12.34
N GLN A 342 3.46 -15.51 11.67
CA GLN A 342 2.76 -14.26 11.35
C GLN A 342 2.27 -13.53 12.59
N LEU A 343 1.74 -14.27 13.60
CA LEU A 343 1.37 -13.67 14.86
C LEU A 343 2.56 -13.07 15.60
N ALA A 344 3.69 -13.75 15.59
CA ALA A 344 4.94 -13.27 16.20
C ALA A 344 5.54 -12.06 15.47
N GLN A 345 5.36 -11.98 14.16
CA GLN A 345 5.87 -10.89 13.33
C GLN A 345 5.20 -9.55 13.70
N ASP A 346 3.88 -9.49 13.67
CA ASP A 346 3.13 -8.24 13.81
C ASP A 346 1.65 -8.45 14.21
N GLY A 347 1.21 -9.70 14.37
CA GLY A 347 -0.19 -10.03 14.62
C GLY A 347 -0.64 -9.75 16.05
N MET A 348 0.27 -9.94 17.03
CA MET A 348 -0.01 -9.68 18.45
C MET A 348 1.27 -9.36 19.22
N PRO A 349 1.16 -8.80 20.45
CA PRO A 349 2.30 -8.64 21.33
C PRO A 349 3.04 -9.98 21.52
N THR A 350 4.37 -9.96 21.33
CA THR A 350 5.21 -11.14 21.41
C THR A 350 6.39 -10.88 22.34
N ILE A 351 6.65 -11.81 23.24
CA ILE A 351 7.79 -11.75 24.16
C ILE A 351 8.72 -12.96 23.96
N LYS A 352 9.98 -12.77 24.28
CA LYS A 352 10.94 -13.88 24.39
C LYS A 352 11.16 -14.23 25.86
N LEU A 353 11.14 -15.51 26.20
CA LEU A 353 11.40 -15.99 27.55
C LEU A 353 12.52 -17.04 27.56
N GLY A 354 13.27 -17.07 28.64
CA GLY A 354 14.21 -18.16 28.97
C GLY A 354 13.48 -19.39 29.48
N GLY A 355 14.12 -20.56 29.37
CA GLY A 355 13.55 -21.85 29.70
C GLY A 355 13.04 -22.04 31.13
N ASP A 356 13.55 -21.22 32.09
CA ASP A 356 13.23 -21.30 33.53
C ASP A 356 12.09 -20.36 33.97
N ALA A 357 11.45 -19.64 33.03
CA ALA A 357 10.39 -18.70 33.35
C ALA A 357 9.11 -19.44 33.79
N ASP A 358 8.52 -18.97 34.90
CA ASP A 358 7.19 -19.43 35.36
C ASP A 358 6.06 -18.59 34.72
N LEU A 359 4.81 -19.06 34.86
CA LEU A 359 3.66 -18.39 34.30
C LEU A 359 3.45 -16.97 34.85
N GLN A 360 3.73 -16.73 36.15
CA GLN A 360 3.61 -15.41 36.75
C GLN A 360 4.57 -14.42 36.10
N GLN A 361 5.83 -14.84 35.89
CA GLN A 361 6.83 -14.02 35.22
C GLN A 361 6.45 -13.75 33.76
N ALA A 362 5.98 -14.76 33.05
CA ALA A 362 5.50 -14.62 31.68
C ALA A 362 4.36 -13.59 31.55
N LEU A 363 3.37 -13.63 32.44
CA LEU A 363 2.26 -12.68 32.45
C LEU A 363 2.70 -11.25 32.74
N VAL A 364 3.69 -11.05 33.59
CA VAL A 364 4.27 -9.73 33.89
C VAL A 364 5.08 -9.22 32.70
N ASN A 365 5.95 -10.04 32.13
CA ASN A 365 6.77 -9.66 30.96
C ASN A 365 5.90 -9.39 29.73
N ALA A 366 4.76 -10.08 29.61
CA ALA A 366 3.75 -9.87 28.57
C ALA A 366 2.89 -8.61 28.79
N GLU A 367 3.10 -7.88 29.88
CA GLU A 367 2.28 -6.74 30.29
C GLU A 367 0.76 -7.10 30.43
N LEU A 368 0.47 -8.41 30.52
CA LEU A 368 -0.89 -8.88 30.77
C LEU A 368 -1.35 -8.57 32.19
N VAL A 369 -0.41 -8.47 33.13
CA VAL A 369 -0.64 -8.02 34.51
C VAL A 369 0.54 -7.15 35.00
N PRO A 370 0.32 -6.19 35.90
CA PRO A 370 1.39 -5.29 36.36
C PRO A 370 2.33 -5.90 37.39
N SER A 371 1.97 -7.04 38.03
CA SER A 371 2.79 -7.65 39.08
C SER A 371 2.51 -9.14 39.25
N ARG A 372 3.49 -9.87 39.85
CA ARG A 372 3.34 -11.30 40.19
C ARG A 372 2.17 -11.55 41.16
N GLY A 373 1.90 -10.64 42.09
CA GLY A 373 0.75 -10.74 42.99
C GLY A 373 -0.59 -10.73 42.23
N GLN A 374 -0.72 -9.83 41.25
CA GLN A 374 -1.88 -9.79 40.37
C GLN A 374 -1.95 -11.01 39.44
N ALA A 375 -0.79 -11.52 38.98
CA ALA A 375 -0.74 -12.76 38.21
C ALA A 375 -1.34 -13.92 38.99
N ARG A 376 -0.96 -14.12 40.27
CA ARG A 376 -1.52 -15.15 41.14
C ARG A 376 -3.05 -15.05 41.27
N THR A 377 -3.57 -13.85 41.49
CA THR A 377 -5.01 -13.58 41.57
C THR A 377 -5.72 -13.95 40.27
N MET A 378 -5.18 -13.54 39.11
CA MET A 378 -5.79 -13.83 37.81
C MET A 378 -5.74 -15.32 37.44
N ILE A 379 -4.63 -15.98 37.74
CA ILE A 379 -4.51 -17.44 37.53
C ILE A 379 -5.51 -18.18 38.44
N GLY A 380 -5.53 -17.86 39.73
CA GLY A 380 -6.44 -18.49 40.69
C GLY A 380 -7.92 -18.28 40.40
N SER A 381 -8.29 -17.20 39.72
CA SER A 381 -9.66 -16.93 39.26
C SER A 381 -10.01 -17.56 37.89
N ASN A 382 -9.17 -18.41 37.35
CA ASN A 382 -9.34 -19.04 36.01
C ASN A 382 -9.44 -18.00 34.86
N ALA A 383 -8.84 -16.80 35.04
CA ALA A 383 -8.87 -15.75 34.03
C ALA A 383 -7.72 -15.86 33.03
N VAL A 384 -6.80 -16.81 33.19
CA VAL A 384 -5.63 -17.04 32.34
C VAL A 384 -5.79 -18.36 31.59
N THR A 385 -5.43 -18.36 30.31
CA THR A 385 -5.29 -19.59 29.52
C THR A 385 -3.91 -19.71 28.90
N ILE A 386 -3.43 -20.94 28.79
CA ILE A 386 -2.24 -21.34 28.04
C ILE A 386 -2.71 -22.18 26.87
N ASN A 387 -2.38 -21.77 25.65
CA ASN A 387 -2.79 -22.47 24.42
C ASN A 387 -4.30 -22.78 24.35
N GLY A 388 -5.13 -21.88 24.88
CA GLY A 388 -6.58 -22.04 24.92
C GLY A 388 -7.13 -22.74 26.18
N GLU A 389 -6.30 -23.47 26.92
CA GLU A 389 -6.70 -24.18 28.14
C GLU A 389 -6.54 -23.31 29.38
N LYS A 390 -7.53 -23.36 30.27
CA LYS A 390 -7.51 -22.60 31.53
C LYS A 390 -6.43 -23.13 32.47
N GLN A 391 -5.66 -22.21 33.06
CA GLN A 391 -4.68 -22.55 34.08
C GLN A 391 -5.05 -21.89 35.41
N SER A 392 -5.16 -22.74 36.46
CA SER A 392 -5.50 -22.32 37.84
C SER A 392 -4.33 -22.47 38.83
N ASN A 393 -3.26 -23.19 38.47
CA ASN A 393 -2.08 -23.32 39.31
C ASN A 393 -1.21 -22.06 39.22
N ALA A 394 -1.18 -21.30 40.32
CA ALA A 394 -0.39 -20.06 40.37
C ALA A 394 1.14 -20.30 40.31
N GLU A 395 1.61 -21.47 40.70
CA GLU A 395 3.03 -21.85 40.65
C GLU A 395 3.36 -22.70 39.41
N TYR A 396 2.60 -22.50 38.31
CA TYR A 396 2.79 -23.24 37.08
C TYR A 396 4.10 -22.86 36.41
N SER A 397 4.90 -23.86 36.06
CA SER A 397 6.10 -23.75 35.25
C SER A 397 5.84 -24.38 33.88
N PHE A 398 6.32 -23.72 32.83
CA PHE A 398 6.15 -24.21 31.47
C PHE A 398 6.96 -25.49 31.22
N SER A 399 6.38 -26.36 30.40
CA SER A 399 7.00 -27.58 29.91
C SER A 399 7.08 -27.58 28.38
N ASP A 400 7.75 -28.58 27.81
CA ASP A 400 7.82 -28.71 26.36
C ASP A 400 6.44 -28.93 25.69
N THR A 401 5.48 -29.47 26.44
CA THR A 401 4.08 -29.68 25.97
C THR A 401 3.32 -28.37 25.78
N ASP A 402 3.75 -27.28 26.42
CA ASP A 402 3.19 -25.95 26.25
C ASP A 402 3.70 -25.24 25.02
N ARG A 403 4.74 -25.78 24.38
CA ARG A 403 5.41 -25.18 23.23
C ARG A 403 4.86 -25.75 21.91
N LEU A 404 3.83 -25.13 21.38
CA LEU A 404 3.34 -25.43 20.05
C LEU A 404 4.47 -25.35 19.03
N PHE A 405 4.64 -26.39 18.23
CA PHE A 405 5.76 -26.54 17.27
C PHE A 405 7.16 -26.45 17.95
N GLY A 406 7.24 -26.78 19.24
CA GLY A 406 8.48 -26.67 20.02
C GLY A 406 8.96 -25.22 20.23
N ARG A 407 8.12 -24.22 19.96
CA ARG A 407 8.54 -22.81 19.91
C ARG A 407 7.56 -21.83 20.53
N TYR A 408 6.26 -21.97 20.34
CA TYR A 408 5.29 -20.92 20.65
C TYR A 408 4.35 -21.32 21.78
N THR A 409 4.05 -20.38 22.67
CA THR A 409 2.98 -20.54 23.67
C THR A 409 2.07 -19.33 23.62
N LEU A 410 0.77 -19.54 23.43
CA LEU A 410 -0.23 -18.48 23.42
C LEU A 410 -0.78 -18.27 24.83
N LEU A 411 -0.52 -17.08 25.38
CA LEU A 411 -1.08 -16.63 26.66
C LEU A 411 -2.30 -15.74 26.40
N ARG A 412 -3.35 -15.91 27.19
CA ARG A 412 -4.51 -15.03 27.17
C ARG A 412 -4.98 -14.69 28.58
N ARG A 413 -5.26 -13.43 28.84
CA ARG A 413 -5.95 -12.94 30.02
C ARG A 413 -7.35 -12.44 29.66
N GLY A 414 -8.38 -13.03 30.28
CA GLY A 414 -9.77 -12.70 29.97
C GLY A 414 -10.13 -13.04 28.51
N LYS A 415 -10.94 -12.17 27.88
CA LYS A 415 -11.44 -12.43 26.50
C LYS A 415 -10.63 -11.79 25.39
N LYS A 416 -9.86 -10.71 25.70
CA LYS A 416 -9.31 -9.82 24.66
C LYS A 416 -7.80 -9.62 24.71
N HIS A 417 -7.13 -9.97 25.80
CA HIS A 417 -5.71 -9.69 25.98
C HIS A 417 -4.88 -10.94 25.69
N TYR A 418 -4.16 -10.91 24.59
CA TYR A 418 -3.31 -12.01 24.12
C TYR A 418 -1.85 -11.58 24.12
N CYS A 419 -0.97 -12.53 24.33
CA CYS A 419 0.45 -12.40 24.09
C CYS A 419 1.01 -13.74 23.63
N LEU A 420 1.91 -13.71 22.67
CA LEU A 420 2.64 -14.88 22.21
C LEU A 420 4.00 -14.92 22.91
N VAL A 421 4.37 -16.08 23.42
CA VAL A 421 5.73 -16.37 23.91
C VAL A 421 6.48 -17.08 22.79
N ASP A 422 7.60 -16.52 22.37
CA ASP A 422 8.57 -17.15 21.46
C ASP A 422 9.78 -17.63 22.29
N TRP A 423 9.98 -18.94 22.35
CA TRP A 423 11.04 -19.58 23.13
C TRP A 423 12.40 -19.67 22.42
N LYS A 424 12.55 -19.03 21.26
CA LYS A 424 13.81 -18.96 20.50
C LYS A 424 14.53 -17.65 20.67
#